data_5d47fec87ac12de43ad5b13880d2777e
#
_entry.id   5d47fec87ac12de43ad5b13880d2777e
#
_cell.length_a   1.000
_cell.length_b   1.000
_cell.length_c   1.000
_cell.angle_alpha   90.00
_cell.angle_beta   90.00
_cell.angle_gamma   90.00
#
_symmetry.space_group_name_H-M   'P 1'
#
loop_
_entity.id
_entity.type
_entity.pdbx_description
1 polymer ?
#
loop_
_entity_poly.entity_id
_entity_poly.type
_entity_poly.pdbx_seq_one_letter_code
_entity_poly.pdbx_strand_id
1 'polypeptide(L)'
;SIKGLDTSVKRLALKGSITVEDFKYIRESLTALEVLDISMTDLTELPDRALRFGGDTPNTSLKAVRLPLSMKTIGYAAFTNCRALTSIDTENVEIIGEWAFEQCRGLVEVKLHDGLKEIRRQAFNNCISLTSIDIPGSVTDLGKNTEVSTSQYEGWVFENCTNLSTITLHEGLKKLYVSTFSRCGVVSINIPTTVTDIPDYAFQECQNLERVTWHNGITQIGEAAFLRCRSLKAITIPTGVTVLRNNLFDECANLQYVTLHHNITEIQVRAFSYCTLLKSEFF
;
A
#
# COMPACT_ATOMS: atom_id res chain seq x y z
N SER A 1 -31.03 -13.08 -11.06
CA SER A 1 -31.00 -11.65 -11.36
C SER A 1 -31.55 -10.86 -10.17
N ILE A 2 -30.86 -9.82 -9.77
CA ILE A 2 -31.26 -8.92 -8.69
C ILE A 2 -31.93 -7.63 -9.22
N LYS A 3 -32.13 -7.55 -10.53
CA LYS A 3 -32.83 -6.42 -11.16
C LYS A 3 -34.26 -6.29 -10.64
N GLY A 4 -34.63 -5.08 -10.21
CA GLY A 4 -35.93 -4.79 -9.64
C GLY A 4 -36.00 -4.83 -8.10
N LEU A 5 -34.88 -5.03 -7.41
CA LEU A 5 -34.82 -4.81 -5.95
C LEU A 5 -35.11 -3.36 -5.62
N ASP A 6 -35.71 -3.13 -4.45
CA ASP A 6 -35.91 -1.80 -3.91
C ASP A 6 -34.57 -1.07 -3.75
N THR A 7 -34.45 0.11 -4.34
CA THR A 7 -33.23 0.91 -4.30
C THR A 7 -32.87 1.46 -2.90
N SER A 8 -33.81 1.40 -1.96
CA SER A 8 -33.60 1.78 -0.55
C SER A 8 -32.99 0.68 0.31
N VAL A 9 -32.75 -0.53 -0.28
CA VAL A 9 -32.20 -1.65 0.46
C VAL A 9 -30.83 -1.32 1.05
N LYS A 10 -30.67 -1.57 2.36
CA LYS A 10 -29.42 -1.29 3.09
C LYS A 10 -28.56 -2.54 3.29
N ARG A 11 -29.15 -3.71 3.25
CA ARG A 11 -28.46 -4.97 3.47
C ARG A 11 -28.91 -5.98 2.42
N LEU A 12 -27.95 -6.53 1.70
CA LEU A 12 -28.20 -7.49 0.62
C LEU A 12 -27.34 -8.72 0.85
N ALA A 13 -27.96 -9.88 0.93
CA ALA A 13 -27.28 -11.17 0.95
C ALA A 13 -27.61 -11.94 -0.34
N LEU A 14 -26.58 -12.43 -1.01
CA LEU A 14 -26.69 -13.17 -2.26
C LEU A 14 -26.13 -14.58 -2.09
N LYS A 15 -26.67 -15.53 -2.85
CA LYS A 15 -26.20 -16.91 -2.89
C LYS A 15 -26.18 -17.47 -4.31
N GLY A 16 -25.29 -18.46 -4.53
CA GLY A 16 -25.10 -19.06 -5.86
C GLY A 16 -24.36 -18.13 -6.80
N SER A 17 -24.64 -18.26 -8.09
CA SER A 17 -23.91 -17.50 -9.13
C SER A 17 -24.42 -16.07 -9.24
N ILE A 18 -23.52 -15.12 -9.23
CA ILE A 18 -23.78 -13.70 -9.53
C ILE A 18 -22.90 -13.26 -10.70
N THR A 19 -23.42 -12.32 -11.48
CA THR A 19 -22.82 -11.89 -12.74
C THR A 19 -22.26 -10.48 -12.67
N VAL A 20 -21.45 -10.09 -13.66
CA VAL A 20 -20.97 -8.72 -13.82
C VAL A 20 -22.11 -7.71 -13.91
N GLU A 21 -23.24 -8.11 -14.57
CA GLU A 21 -24.43 -7.26 -14.67
C GLU A 21 -25.14 -7.07 -13.31
N ASP A 22 -25.10 -8.07 -12.43
CA ASP A 22 -25.61 -7.92 -11.06
C ASP A 22 -24.75 -6.92 -10.27
N PHE A 23 -23.42 -7.00 -10.37
CA PHE A 23 -22.54 -5.99 -9.77
C PHE A 23 -22.78 -4.59 -10.33
N LYS A 24 -23.00 -4.49 -11.65
CA LYS A 24 -23.39 -3.22 -12.27
C LYS A 24 -24.67 -2.66 -11.67
N TYR A 25 -25.69 -3.49 -11.49
CA TYR A 25 -26.94 -3.07 -10.84
C TYR A 25 -26.73 -2.64 -9.40
N ILE A 26 -25.91 -3.38 -8.62
CA ILE A 26 -25.58 -3.01 -7.23
C ILE A 26 -24.97 -1.60 -7.18
N ARG A 27 -23.94 -1.33 -7.98
CA ARG A 27 -23.24 -0.04 -7.91
C ARG A 27 -24.05 1.14 -8.51
N GLU A 28 -24.89 0.89 -9.50
CA GLU A 28 -25.63 1.96 -10.20
C GLU A 28 -27.00 2.25 -9.59
N SER A 29 -27.64 1.25 -8.97
CA SER A 29 -29.02 1.35 -8.51
C SER A 29 -29.16 1.24 -7.00
N LEU A 30 -28.33 0.43 -6.31
CA LEU A 30 -28.45 0.21 -4.86
C LEU A 30 -27.55 1.17 -4.06
N THR A 31 -27.70 2.46 -4.32
CA THR A 31 -26.83 3.50 -3.74
C THR A 31 -26.96 3.67 -2.23
N ALA A 32 -28.05 3.17 -1.62
CA ALA A 32 -28.26 3.17 -0.17
C ALA A 32 -27.66 1.93 0.53
N LEU A 33 -27.05 1.00 -0.23
CA LEU A 33 -26.56 -0.28 0.32
C LEU A 33 -25.41 -0.05 1.30
N GLU A 34 -25.60 -0.52 2.54
CA GLU A 34 -24.60 -0.42 3.61
C GLU A 34 -23.80 -1.73 3.79
N VAL A 35 -24.44 -2.88 3.56
CA VAL A 35 -23.82 -4.19 3.76
C VAL A 35 -24.14 -5.09 2.57
N LEU A 36 -23.10 -5.62 1.94
CA LEU A 36 -23.19 -6.64 0.89
C LEU A 36 -22.60 -7.95 1.41
N ASP A 37 -23.42 -8.99 1.48
CA ASP A 37 -22.99 -10.34 1.85
C ASP A 37 -23.05 -11.24 0.62
N ILE A 38 -21.89 -11.62 0.10
CA ILE A 38 -21.72 -12.55 -1.01
C ILE A 38 -21.02 -13.85 -0.56
N SER A 39 -20.96 -14.08 0.75
CA SER A 39 -20.25 -15.24 1.35
C SER A 39 -20.81 -16.59 0.92
N MET A 40 -22.06 -16.64 0.49
CA MET A 40 -22.73 -17.85 0.04
C MET A 40 -22.75 -18.00 -1.49
N THR A 41 -21.92 -17.24 -2.20
CA THR A 41 -21.78 -17.34 -3.66
C THR A 41 -20.64 -18.28 -4.03
N ASP A 42 -20.59 -18.66 -5.30
CA ASP A 42 -19.56 -19.52 -5.90
C ASP A 42 -18.43 -18.72 -6.59
N LEU A 43 -18.36 -17.41 -6.31
CA LEU A 43 -17.32 -16.55 -6.88
C LEU A 43 -15.93 -16.96 -6.42
N THR A 44 -15.02 -17.07 -7.39
CA THR A 44 -13.58 -17.22 -7.17
C THR A 44 -12.82 -15.92 -7.46
N GLU A 45 -13.46 -15.00 -8.16
CA GLU A 45 -12.92 -13.70 -8.50
C GLU A 45 -13.98 -12.61 -8.35
N LEU A 46 -13.63 -11.52 -7.68
CA LEU A 46 -14.42 -10.29 -7.71
C LEU A 46 -14.07 -9.56 -9.02
N PRO A 47 -15.03 -9.37 -9.92
CA PRO A 47 -14.74 -8.80 -11.24
C PRO A 47 -14.11 -7.40 -11.17
N ASP A 48 -13.42 -7.04 -12.23
CA ASP A 48 -12.91 -5.68 -12.42
C ASP A 48 -14.01 -4.64 -12.22
N ARG A 49 -13.71 -3.64 -11.41
CA ARG A 49 -14.62 -2.53 -11.09
C ARG A 49 -15.97 -2.97 -10.49
N ALA A 50 -16.05 -4.16 -9.87
CA ALA A 50 -17.30 -4.75 -9.38
C ALA A 50 -18.12 -3.76 -8.53
N LEU A 51 -17.48 -3.12 -7.55
CA LEU A 51 -18.11 -2.18 -6.62
C LEU A 51 -17.53 -0.76 -6.75
N ARG A 52 -16.79 -0.48 -7.83
CA ARG A 52 -16.27 0.86 -8.13
C ARG A 52 -17.43 1.78 -8.47
N PHE A 53 -17.60 2.82 -7.67
CA PHE A 53 -18.53 3.89 -8.00
C PHE A 53 -17.90 4.83 -9.02
N GLY A 54 -18.64 5.08 -10.11
CA GLY A 54 -18.12 5.74 -11.31
C GLY A 54 -17.90 7.25 -11.14
N GLY A 55 -16.89 7.76 -11.83
CA GLY A 55 -16.59 9.20 -11.91
C GLY A 55 -16.17 9.78 -10.56
N ASP A 56 -16.54 11.05 -10.34
CA ASP A 56 -16.22 11.80 -9.12
C ASP A 56 -17.17 11.50 -7.95
N THR A 57 -18.17 10.61 -8.13
CA THR A 57 -19.11 10.26 -7.06
C THR A 57 -18.64 9.04 -6.28
N PRO A 58 -18.13 9.24 -5.04
CA PRO A 58 -17.72 8.13 -4.20
C PRO A 58 -18.92 7.34 -3.67
N ASN A 59 -18.74 6.05 -3.40
CA ASN A 59 -19.66 5.32 -2.54
C ASN A 59 -19.43 5.73 -1.08
N THR A 60 -20.43 6.35 -0.47
CA THR A 60 -20.41 6.77 0.92
C THR A 60 -21.34 5.96 1.81
N SER A 61 -21.95 4.90 1.31
CA SER A 61 -22.91 4.04 2.03
C SER A 61 -22.39 2.65 2.33
N LEU A 62 -21.67 2.01 1.42
CA LEU A 62 -21.20 0.62 1.58
C LEU A 62 -20.10 0.53 2.65
N LYS A 63 -20.46 0.01 3.82
CA LYS A 63 -19.61 -0.06 5.02
C LYS A 63 -18.90 -1.41 5.16
N ALA A 64 -19.53 -2.48 4.69
CA ALA A 64 -19.00 -3.84 4.84
C ALA A 64 -19.34 -4.73 3.65
N VAL A 65 -18.40 -5.57 3.28
CA VAL A 65 -18.58 -6.64 2.29
C VAL A 65 -18.06 -7.94 2.88
N ARG A 66 -18.86 -9.01 2.77
CA ARG A 66 -18.44 -10.36 3.15
C ARG A 66 -18.17 -11.17 1.89
N LEU A 67 -16.91 -11.57 1.71
CA LEU A 67 -16.46 -12.37 0.60
C LEU A 67 -16.70 -13.86 0.82
N PRO A 68 -16.87 -14.69 -0.23
CA PRO A 68 -16.94 -16.14 -0.11
C PRO A 68 -15.54 -16.74 0.15
N LEU A 69 -15.49 -17.87 0.85
CA LEU A 69 -14.23 -18.60 1.09
C LEU A 69 -13.57 -19.13 -0.19
N SER A 70 -14.30 -19.20 -1.29
CA SER A 70 -13.78 -19.54 -2.63
C SER A 70 -13.02 -18.41 -3.30
N MET A 71 -13.10 -17.17 -2.76
CA MET A 71 -12.49 -15.99 -3.37
C MET A 71 -10.96 -16.12 -3.46
N LYS A 72 -10.42 -15.99 -4.67
CA LYS A 72 -8.98 -16.03 -4.95
C LYS A 72 -8.44 -14.71 -5.45
N THR A 73 -9.25 -13.93 -6.15
CA THR A 73 -8.81 -12.68 -6.76
C THR A 73 -9.78 -11.55 -6.46
N ILE A 74 -9.25 -10.44 -6.00
CA ILE A 74 -9.95 -9.15 -6.01
C ILE A 74 -9.46 -8.40 -7.24
N GLY A 75 -10.36 -8.21 -8.22
CA GLY A 75 -10.04 -7.69 -9.53
C GLY A 75 -9.60 -6.21 -9.54
N TYR A 76 -9.21 -5.75 -10.72
CA TYR A 76 -8.80 -4.37 -10.98
C TYR A 76 -9.86 -3.37 -10.52
N ALA A 77 -9.46 -2.40 -9.69
CA ALA A 77 -10.31 -1.32 -9.20
C ALA A 77 -11.64 -1.79 -8.55
N ALA A 78 -11.70 -3.02 -8.01
CA ALA A 78 -12.95 -3.64 -7.57
C ALA A 78 -13.70 -2.84 -6.50
N PHE A 79 -12.98 -2.16 -5.58
CA PHE A 79 -13.53 -1.31 -4.52
C PHE A 79 -13.11 0.15 -4.63
N THR A 80 -12.53 0.59 -5.75
CA THR A 80 -12.09 1.98 -5.89
C THR A 80 -13.20 2.96 -5.48
N ASN A 81 -12.86 3.94 -4.63
CA ASN A 81 -13.79 4.96 -4.11
C ASN A 81 -14.91 4.44 -3.19
N CYS A 82 -14.81 3.23 -2.62
CA CYS A 82 -15.70 2.78 -1.54
C CYS A 82 -15.32 3.48 -0.21
N ARG A 83 -15.68 4.77 -0.09
CA ARG A 83 -15.20 5.64 1.01
C ARG A 83 -15.80 5.33 2.38
N ALA A 84 -16.91 4.61 2.43
CA ALA A 84 -17.55 4.18 3.68
C ALA A 84 -17.08 2.79 4.14
N LEU A 85 -16.38 2.03 3.29
CA LEU A 85 -15.87 0.70 3.65
C LEU A 85 -14.88 0.84 4.81
N THR A 86 -15.15 0.15 5.94
CA THR A 86 -14.35 0.28 7.16
C THR A 86 -13.36 -0.85 7.37
N SER A 87 -13.72 -2.03 6.93
CA SER A 87 -12.85 -3.21 7.06
C SER A 87 -13.13 -4.20 5.94
N ILE A 88 -12.15 -5.02 5.62
CA ILE A 88 -12.28 -6.17 4.73
C ILE A 88 -11.43 -7.32 5.26
N ASP A 89 -11.99 -8.51 5.23
CA ASP A 89 -11.28 -9.76 5.45
C ASP A 89 -11.03 -10.42 4.10
N THR A 90 -9.78 -10.72 3.81
CA THR A 90 -9.34 -11.30 2.54
C THR A 90 -8.91 -12.76 2.70
N GLU A 91 -9.53 -13.48 3.66
CA GLU A 91 -9.27 -14.92 3.86
C GLU A 91 -9.31 -15.68 2.51
N ASN A 92 -8.31 -16.46 2.22
CA ASN A 92 -8.12 -17.21 0.97
C ASN A 92 -7.87 -16.39 -0.33
N VAL A 93 -7.83 -15.07 -0.27
CA VAL A 93 -7.44 -14.25 -1.41
C VAL A 93 -5.95 -14.43 -1.69
N GLU A 94 -5.64 -14.72 -2.96
CA GLU A 94 -4.27 -14.90 -3.44
C GLU A 94 -3.73 -13.65 -4.16
N ILE A 95 -4.63 -12.87 -4.76
CA ILE A 95 -4.28 -11.69 -5.56
C ILE A 95 -5.19 -10.51 -5.19
N ILE A 96 -4.58 -9.39 -4.80
CA ILE A 96 -5.23 -8.09 -4.71
C ILE A 96 -4.79 -7.27 -5.92
N GLY A 97 -5.73 -7.00 -6.82
CA GLY A 97 -5.52 -6.35 -8.11
C GLY A 97 -5.09 -4.89 -8.01
N GLU A 98 -4.71 -4.33 -9.15
CA GLU A 98 -4.34 -2.91 -9.23
C GLU A 98 -5.52 -2.03 -8.86
N TRP A 99 -5.26 -0.97 -8.08
CA TRP A 99 -6.25 -0.01 -7.59
C TRP A 99 -7.42 -0.62 -6.81
N ALA A 100 -7.33 -1.89 -6.40
CA ALA A 100 -8.46 -2.64 -5.84
C ALA A 100 -9.20 -1.89 -4.73
N PHE A 101 -8.48 -1.22 -3.82
CA PHE A 101 -9.01 -0.40 -2.72
C PHE A 101 -8.58 1.07 -2.81
N GLU A 102 -8.17 1.54 -3.99
CA GLU A 102 -7.78 2.94 -4.16
C GLU A 102 -8.88 3.87 -3.64
N GLN A 103 -8.48 4.89 -2.87
CA GLN A 103 -9.40 5.87 -2.27
C GLN A 103 -10.49 5.30 -1.35
N CYS A 104 -10.30 4.10 -0.80
CA CYS A 104 -11.14 3.59 0.29
C CYS A 104 -10.81 4.34 1.59
N ARG A 105 -11.20 5.64 1.64
CA ARG A 105 -10.76 6.56 2.69
C ARG A 105 -11.26 6.21 4.10
N GLY A 106 -12.33 5.44 4.22
CA GLY A 106 -12.87 4.95 5.49
C GLY A 106 -12.26 3.64 5.96
N LEU A 107 -11.40 3.00 5.13
CA LEU A 107 -10.83 1.69 5.43
C LEU A 107 -9.81 1.80 6.57
N VAL A 108 -10.16 1.23 7.72
CA VAL A 108 -9.34 1.27 8.96
C VAL A 108 -8.51 0.00 9.10
N GLU A 109 -9.07 -1.14 8.69
CA GLU A 109 -8.46 -2.46 8.86
C GLU A 109 -8.60 -3.30 7.60
N VAL A 110 -7.50 -3.94 7.23
CA VAL A 110 -7.45 -5.00 6.21
C VAL A 110 -6.79 -6.21 6.84
N LYS A 111 -7.49 -7.34 6.85
CA LYS A 111 -6.91 -8.62 7.28
C LYS A 111 -6.35 -9.33 6.07
N LEU A 112 -5.04 -9.38 5.98
CA LEU A 112 -4.31 -10.17 5.01
C LEU A 112 -3.93 -11.51 5.65
N HIS A 113 -3.88 -12.57 4.85
CA HIS A 113 -3.64 -13.93 5.34
C HIS A 113 -2.47 -14.60 4.62
N ASP A 114 -1.88 -15.59 5.25
CA ASP A 114 -0.89 -16.44 4.62
C ASP A 114 -1.50 -17.12 3.38
N GLY A 115 -0.76 -17.08 2.26
CA GLY A 115 -1.28 -17.53 0.96
C GLY A 115 -1.59 -16.40 -0.01
N LEU A 116 -1.69 -15.14 0.47
CA LEU A 116 -1.69 -13.96 -0.40
C LEU A 116 -0.35 -13.89 -1.13
N LYS A 117 -0.39 -13.83 -2.45
CA LYS A 117 0.81 -13.87 -3.32
C LYS A 117 1.17 -12.51 -3.88
N GLU A 118 0.15 -11.71 -4.22
CA GLU A 118 0.34 -10.44 -4.91
C GLU A 118 -0.52 -9.33 -4.29
N ILE A 119 0.11 -8.20 -4.03
CA ILE A 119 -0.56 -6.91 -3.83
C ILE A 119 -0.04 -6.01 -4.94
N ARG A 120 -0.92 -5.69 -5.89
CA ARG A 120 -0.51 -5.01 -7.12
C ARG A 120 -0.47 -3.49 -6.94
N ARG A 121 -0.04 -2.82 -8.01
CA ARG A 121 0.14 -1.36 -8.08
C ARG A 121 -1.06 -0.60 -7.53
N GLN A 122 -0.82 0.40 -6.70
CA GLN A 122 -1.81 1.32 -6.14
C GLN A 122 -2.99 0.66 -5.41
N ALA A 123 -2.85 -0.61 -4.99
CA ALA A 123 -3.95 -1.39 -4.42
C ALA A 123 -4.63 -0.71 -3.23
N PHE A 124 -3.89 0.02 -2.39
CA PHE A 124 -4.38 0.75 -1.21
C PHE A 124 -4.04 2.24 -1.24
N ASN A 125 -3.74 2.79 -2.42
CA ASN A 125 -3.42 4.21 -2.55
C ASN A 125 -4.54 5.09 -1.99
N ASN A 126 -4.19 6.11 -1.18
CA ASN A 126 -5.14 7.01 -0.52
C ASN A 126 -6.13 6.35 0.47
N CYS A 127 -5.80 5.21 1.08
CA CYS A 127 -6.53 4.65 2.22
C CYS A 127 -6.14 5.41 3.49
N ILE A 128 -6.58 6.66 3.60
CA ILE A 128 -6.10 7.62 4.63
C ILE A 128 -6.45 7.22 6.07
N SER A 129 -7.46 6.38 6.29
CA SER A 129 -7.85 5.90 7.62
C SER A 129 -7.17 4.59 8.03
N LEU A 130 -6.44 3.94 7.13
CA LEU A 130 -5.74 2.69 7.44
C LEU A 130 -4.66 2.96 8.49
N THR A 131 -4.71 2.23 9.61
CA THR A 131 -3.81 2.48 10.76
C THR A 131 -2.67 1.49 10.85
N SER A 132 -2.89 0.27 10.43
CA SER A 132 -1.89 -0.80 10.45
C SER A 132 -2.06 -1.73 9.25
N ILE A 133 -0.96 -2.32 8.84
CA ILE A 133 -0.94 -3.38 7.83
C ILE A 133 0.14 -4.40 8.18
N ASP A 134 -0.21 -5.66 8.06
CA ASP A 134 0.67 -6.82 8.22
C ASP A 134 0.79 -7.54 6.88
N ILE A 135 1.96 -7.42 6.22
CA ILE A 135 2.22 -7.99 4.89
C ILE A 135 2.83 -9.38 5.07
N PRO A 136 2.10 -10.46 4.77
CA PRO A 136 2.59 -11.81 4.99
C PRO A 136 3.79 -12.14 4.10
N GLY A 137 4.66 -13.02 4.57
CA GLY A 137 5.88 -13.44 3.85
C GLY A 137 5.62 -14.20 2.54
N SER A 138 4.39 -14.59 2.28
CA SER A 138 3.96 -15.16 1.01
C SER A 138 3.92 -14.14 -0.14
N VAL A 139 3.81 -12.84 0.18
CA VAL A 139 3.90 -11.74 -0.79
C VAL A 139 5.36 -11.49 -1.12
N THR A 140 5.77 -11.81 -2.34
CA THR A 140 7.18 -11.63 -2.78
C THR A 140 7.45 -10.25 -3.37
N ASP A 141 6.46 -9.66 -4.00
CA ASP A 141 6.56 -8.39 -4.73
C ASP A 141 5.42 -7.45 -4.33
N LEU A 142 5.76 -6.30 -3.76
CA LEU A 142 4.78 -5.34 -3.27
C LEU A 142 4.67 -4.15 -4.22
N GLY A 143 3.68 -4.21 -5.12
CA GLY A 143 3.39 -3.12 -6.06
C GLY A 143 3.68 -3.44 -7.53
N LYS A 144 3.90 -4.70 -7.86
CA LYS A 144 4.14 -5.14 -9.25
C LYS A 144 2.94 -4.79 -10.15
N ASN A 145 3.24 -4.35 -11.36
CA ASN A 145 2.27 -4.22 -12.44
C ASN A 145 2.35 -5.44 -13.36
N THR A 146 1.22 -6.00 -13.76
CA THR A 146 1.19 -7.16 -14.66
C THR A 146 0.89 -6.79 -16.11
N GLU A 147 0.37 -5.58 -16.37
CA GLU A 147 -0.08 -5.17 -17.70
C GLU A 147 0.96 -4.41 -18.52
N VAL A 148 1.92 -3.74 -17.87
CA VAL A 148 2.93 -2.93 -18.55
C VAL A 148 4.32 -3.24 -18.00
N SER A 149 5.20 -3.72 -18.84
CA SER A 149 6.57 -4.16 -18.54
C SER A 149 7.55 -3.01 -18.19
N THR A 150 7.09 -1.79 -17.94
CA THR A 150 7.97 -0.64 -17.67
C THR A 150 7.94 -0.27 -16.20
N SER A 151 9.12 -0.27 -15.57
CA SER A 151 9.30 -0.01 -14.14
C SER A 151 8.71 1.32 -13.62
N GLN A 152 8.53 2.32 -14.48
CA GLN A 152 7.97 3.62 -14.11
C GLN A 152 6.47 3.60 -13.74
N TYR A 153 5.78 2.49 -13.97
CA TYR A 153 4.35 2.32 -13.65
C TYR A 153 4.11 1.28 -12.53
N GLU A 154 5.13 0.93 -11.76
CA GLU A 154 5.02 -0.03 -10.66
C GLU A 154 5.15 0.67 -9.30
N GLY A 155 4.34 0.31 -8.32
CA GLY A 155 4.44 0.84 -6.95
C GLY A 155 3.19 1.55 -6.41
N TRP A 156 3.41 2.58 -5.61
CA TRP A 156 2.40 3.44 -4.97
C TRP A 156 1.35 2.68 -4.13
N VAL A 157 1.68 1.48 -3.63
CA VAL A 157 0.68 0.58 -3.01
C VAL A 157 -0.03 1.23 -1.85
N PHE A 158 0.70 1.86 -0.92
CA PHE A 158 0.17 2.54 0.26
C PHE A 158 0.43 4.06 0.22
N GLU A 159 0.72 4.62 -0.96
CA GLU A 159 0.94 6.06 -1.04
C GLU A 159 -0.24 6.85 -0.48
N ASN A 160 0.04 7.89 0.28
CA ASN A 160 -0.95 8.73 0.98
C ASN A 160 -1.82 8.00 2.02
N CYS A 161 -1.39 6.86 2.56
CA CYS A 161 -2.01 6.27 3.74
C CYS A 161 -1.54 7.01 5.00
N THR A 162 -2.01 8.25 5.20
CA THR A 162 -1.44 9.20 6.17
C THR A 162 -1.57 8.78 7.62
N ASN A 163 -2.51 7.90 7.97
CA ASN A 163 -2.66 7.34 9.32
C ASN A 163 -1.99 5.97 9.49
N LEU A 164 -1.38 5.41 8.43
CA LEU A 164 -0.72 4.10 8.48
C LEU A 164 0.58 4.21 9.28
N SER A 165 0.47 4.01 10.59
CA SER A 165 1.56 4.17 11.55
C SER A 165 2.34 2.88 11.83
N THR A 166 1.71 1.73 11.62
CA THR A 166 2.31 0.42 11.87
C THR A 166 2.32 -0.41 10.59
N ILE A 167 3.52 -0.76 10.14
CA ILE A 167 3.74 -1.60 8.97
C ILE A 167 4.63 -2.76 9.39
N THR A 168 4.10 -3.98 9.26
CA THR A 168 4.88 -5.21 9.46
C THR A 168 5.19 -5.84 8.12
N LEU A 169 6.47 -6.07 7.86
CA LEU A 169 6.97 -6.78 6.68
C LEU A 169 7.63 -8.08 7.15
N HIS A 170 7.21 -9.21 6.59
CA HIS A 170 7.75 -10.51 6.93
C HIS A 170 8.83 -10.98 5.95
N GLU A 171 9.68 -11.88 6.41
CA GLU A 171 10.64 -12.57 5.56
C GLU A 171 9.93 -13.29 4.41
N GLY A 172 10.52 -13.24 3.21
CA GLY A 172 9.90 -13.72 1.96
C GLY A 172 9.56 -12.59 1.00
N LEU A 173 9.25 -11.38 1.52
CA LEU A 173 9.14 -10.19 0.67
C LEU A 173 10.52 -9.88 0.07
N LYS A 174 10.60 -9.80 -1.25
CA LYS A 174 11.86 -9.60 -2.00
C LYS A 174 11.96 -8.21 -2.61
N LYS A 175 10.83 -7.64 -3.01
CA LYS A 175 10.84 -6.39 -3.77
C LYS A 175 9.76 -5.43 -3.32
N LEU A 176 10.20 -4.21 -3.05
CA LEU A 176 9.38 -3.01 -2.95
C LEU A 176 9.45 -2.25 -4.27
N TYR A 177 8.45 -1.48 -4.59
CA TYR A 177 8.42 -0.66 -5.80
C TYR A 177 8.32 0.83 -5.46
N VAL A 178 8.41 1.68 -6.48
CA VAL A 178 8.43 3.15 -6.32
C VAL A 178 7.31 3.64 -5.41
N SER A 179 7.63 4.56 -4.51
CA SER A 179 6.67 5.24 -3.63
C SER A 179 5.78 4.31 -2.81
N THR A 180 6.19 3.05 -2.55
CA THR A 180 5.35 2.04 -1.89
C THR A 180 4.71 2.56 -0.60
N PHE A 181 5.45 3.32 0.22
CA PHE A 181 5.00 3.88 1.50
C PHE A 181 5.11 5.42 1.55
N SER A 182 5.20 6.08 0.40
CA SER A 182 5.26 7.54 0.36
C SER A 182 4.08 8.17 1.09
N ARG A 183 4.34 9.20 1.91
CA ARG A 183 3.35 9.94 2.70
C ARG A 183 2.55 9.08 3.70
N CYS A 184 3.13 7.97 4.16
CA CYS A 184 2.54 7.20 5.26
C CYS A 184 2.86 7.82 6.63
N GLY A 185 2.00 7.52 7.60
CA GLY A 185 2.16 7.93 9.01
C GLY A 185 3.17 7.08 9.79
N VAL A 186 3.94 6.21 9.14
CA VAL A 186 4.83 5.22 9.76
C VAL A 186 5.84 5.86 10.70
N VAL A 187 5.98 5.27 11.91
CA VAL A 187 6.90 5.75 12.94
C VAL A 187 8.22 4.99 12.89
N SER A 188 8.15 3.70 12.65
CA SER A 188 9.35 2.86 12.50
C SER A 188 9.10 1.74 11.50
N ILE A 189 10.13 1.33 10.79
CA ILE A 189 10.05 0.23 9.84
C ILE A 189 11.24 -0.71 9.99
N ASN A 190 10.97 -2.01 9.94
CA ASN A 190 11.98 -3.05 9.86
C ASN A 190 11.95 -3.65 8.43
N ILE A 191 13.07 -3.58 7.74
CA ILE A 191 13.21 -4.13 6.38
C ILE A 191 13.68 -5.58 6.48
N PRO A 192 12.92 -6.54 5.93
CA PRO A 192 13.29 -7.97 5.94
C PRO A 192 14.64 -8.25 5.27
N THR A 193 15.31 -9.31 5.70
CA THR A 193 16.63 -9.68 5.14
C THR A 193 16.57 -10.11 3.67
N THR A 194 15.40 -10.44 3.20
CA THR A 194 15.12 -10.82 1.80
C THR A 194 15.00 -9.63 0.84
N VAL A 195 14.86 -8.39 1.36
CA VAL A 195 14.82 -7.17 0.56
C VAL A 195 16.23 -6.61 0.45
N THR A 196 16.74 -6.42 -0.77
CA THR A 196 18.09 -5.92 -1.04
C THR A 196 18.15 -4.48 -1.52
N ASP A 197 17.01 -3.94 -1.95
CA ASP A 197 16.94 -2.62 -2.57
C ASP A 197 15.76 -1.82 -2.02
N ILE A 198 16.01 -0.59 -1.64
CA ILE A 198 14.97 0.39 -1.29
C ILE A 198 14.71 1.24 -2.54
N PRO A 199 13.49 1.25 -3.10
CA PRO A 199 13.20 1.94 -4.34
C PRO A 199 13.15 3.47 -4.18
N ASP A 200 13.09 4.17 -5.31
CA ASP A 200 12.92 5.62 -5.35
C ASP A 200 11.64 6.02 -4.62
N TYR A 201 11.69 7.09 -3.84
CA TYR A 201 10.58 7.68 -3.10
C TYR A 201 9.90 6.74 -2.08
N ALA A 202 10.51 5.62 -1.70
CA ALA A 202 9.87 4.55 -0.90
C ALA A 202 9.19 5.08 0.37
N PHE A 203 9.84 6.00 1.09
CA PHE A 203 9.38 6.63 2.33
C PHE A 203 9.32 8.15 2.23
N GLN A 204 9.25 8.70 1.00
CA GLN A 204 9.13 10.14 0.81
C GLN A 204 8.00 10.71 1.65
N GLU A 205 8.26 11.83 2.33
CA GLU A 205 7.26 12.53 3.16
C GLU A 205 6.64 11.70 4.30
N CYS A 206 7.29 10.60 4.73
CA CYS A 206 6.95 9.91 5.98
C CYS A 206 7.37 10.78 7.17
N GLN A 207 6.59 11.81 7.47
CA GLN A 207 6.97 12.86 8.41
C GLN A 207 7.17 12.37 9.84
N ASN A 208 6.54 11.24 10.22
CA ASN A 208 6.62 10.65 11.55
C ASN A 208 7.71 9.57 11.66
N LEU A 209 8.43 9.25 10.57
CA LEU A 209 9.42 8.18 10.55
C LEU A 209 10.64 8.57 11.40
N GLU A 210 10.81 7.90 12.54
CA GLU A 210 11.90 8.12 13.48
C GLU A 210 13.05 7.11 13.33
N ARG A 211 12.72 5.88 12.86
CA ARG A 211 13.68 4.77 12.81
C ARG A 211 13.47 3.87 11.61
N VAL A 212 14.56 3.53 10.97
CA VAL A 212 14.63 2.46 9.96
C VAL A 212 15.62 1.41 10.49
N THR A 213 15.16 0.16 10.56
CA THR A 213 16.01 -0.99 10.87
C THR A 213 16.17 -1.79 9.58
N TRP A 214 17.41 -2.03 9.19
CA TRP A 214 17.77 -2.80 8.02
C TRP A 214 19.07 -3.58 8.24
N HIS A 215 19.45 -4.38 7.29
CA HIS A 215 20.62 -5.26 7.33
C HIS A 215 21.67 -4.87 6.30
N ASN A 216 22.88 -5.38 6.41
CA ASN A 216 23.99 -5.05 5.51
C ASN A 216 23.85 -5.62 4.09
N GLY A 217 22.83 -6.45 3.83
CA GLY A 217 22.50 -6.95 2.50
C GLY A 217 21.78 -5.93 1.61
N ILE A 218 21.39 -4.76 2.12
CA ILE A 218 20.88 -3.66 1.29
C ILE A 218 22.05 -3.15 0.44
N THR A 219 21.85 -3.11 -0.88
CA THR A 219 22.86 -2.70 -1.86
C THR A 219 22.53 -1.37 -2.54
N GLN A 220 21.26 -0.99 -2.55
CA GLN A 220 20.80 0.26 -3.13
C GLN A 220 19.74 0.95 -2.27
N ILE A 221 19.83 2.27 -2.21
CA ILE A 221 18.78 3.14 -1.66
C ILE A 221 18.48 4.16 -2.77
N GLY A 222 17.21 4.18 -3.21
CA GLY A 222 16.74 4.95 -4.34
C GLY A 222 16.77 6.46 -4.14
N GLU A 223 16.56 7.19 -5.22
CA GLU A 223 16.43 8.64 -5.21
C GLU A 223 15.29 9.08 -4.31
N ALA A 224 15.51 10.13 -3.50
CA ALA A 224 14.52 10.73 -2.62
C ALA A 224 13.80 9.72 -1.70
N ALA A 225 14.42 8.56 -1.41
CA ALA A 225 13.78 7.49 -0.64
C ALA A 225 13.31 7.95 0.74
N PHE A 226 14.00 8.92 1.36
CA PHE A 226 13.66 9.53 2.66
C PHE A 226 13.46 11.05 2.58
N LEU A 227 13.19 11.59 1.40
CA LEU A 227 12.92 13.02 1.23
C LEU A 227 11.82 13.46 2.22
N ARG A 228 12.09 14.51 3.00
CA ARG A 228 11.16 15.09 3.99
C ARG A 228 10.74 14.15 5.13
N CYS A 229 11.55 13.15 5.48
CA CYS A 229 11.35 12.37 6.71
C CYS A 229 11.79 13.22 7.92
N ARG A 230 10.94 14.18 8.30
CA ARG A 230 11.32 15.24 9.24
C ARG A 230 11.53 14.76 10.68
N SER A 231 11.01 13.59 11.07
CA SER A 231 11.23 13.01 12.41
C SER A 231 12.47 12.10 12.50
N LEU A 232 13.12 11.79 11.37
CA LEU A 232 14.31 10.93 11.34
C LEU A 232 15.49 11.63 12.02
N LYS A 233 16.03 11.03 13.10
CA LYS A 233 17.10 11.63 13.92
C LYS A 233 18.47 11.06 13.63
N ALA A 234 18.52 9.79 13.30
CA ALA A 234 19.77 9.08 13.03
C ALA A 234 19.54 7.96 12.01
N ILE A 235 20.57 7.70 11.21
CA ILE A 235 20.55 6.57 10.28
C ILE A 235 21.97 6.03 10.07
N THR A 236 22.08 4.70 9.99
CA THR A 236 23.33 4.02 9.62
C THR A 236 23.16 3.50 8.20
N ILE A 237 24.06 3.87 7.31
CA ILE A 237 24.03 3.40 5.91
C ILE A 237 24.58 1.98 5.85
N PRO A 238 23.86 1.01 5.22
CA PRO A 238 24.33 -0.35 5.06
C PRO A 238 25.62 -0.44 4.23
N THR A 239 26.52 -1.33 4.61
CA THR A 239 27.86 -1.43 4.00
C THR A 239 27.86 -1.81 2.53
N GLY A 240 26.75 -2.35 2.02
CA GLY A 240 26.56 -2.65 0.59
C GLY A 240 26.21 -1.43 -0.27
N VAL A 241 25.78 -0.32 0.34
CA VAL A 241 25.41 0.91 -0.39
C VAL A 241 26.67 1.71 -0.66
N THR A 242 26.97 2.02 -1.91
CA THR A 242 28.16 2.77 -2.31
C THR A 242 27.86 4.19 -2.81
N VAL A 243 26.60 4.47 -3.16
CA VAL A 243 26.16 5.77 -3.66
C VAL A 243 24.97 6.28 -2.87
N LEU A 244 25.07 7.49 -2.33
CA LEU A 244 23.93 8.23 -1.77
C LEU A 244 23.30 9.06 -2.89
N ARG A 245 22.09 8.64 -3.32
CA ARG A 245 21.43 9.18 -4.50
C ARG A 245 20.86 10.58 -4.28
N ASN A 246 20.42 11.23 -5.38
CA ASN A 246 19.84 12.57 -5.35
C ASN A 246 18.71 12.65 -4.31
N ASN A 247 18.68 13.76 -3.58
CA ASN A 247 17.63 14.11 -2.60
C ASN A 247 17.39 13.05 -1.50
N LEU A 248 18.30 12.11 -1.28
CA LEU A 248 18.07 10.92 -0.44
C LEU A 248 17.50 11.28 0.94
N PHE A 249 18.06 12.28 1.62
CA PHE A 249 17.62 12.82 2.93
C PHE A 249 17.29 14.33 2.84
N ASP A 250 16.97 14.85 1.66
CA ASP A 250 16.65 16.26 1.52
C ASP A 250 15.47 16.64 2.43
N GLU A 251 15.57 17.77 3.12
CA GLU A 251 14.61 18.26 4.13
C GLU A 251 14.37 17.31 5.33
N CYS A 252 15.28 16.40 5.64
CA CYS A 252 15.27 15.67 6.92
C CYS A 252 15.75 16.59 8.06
N ALA A 253 14.91 17.57 8.43
CA ALA A 253 15.31 18.69 9.29
C ALA A 253 15.82 18.28 10.68
N ASN A 254 15.36 17.14 11.23
CA ASN A 254 15.80 16.64 12.54
C ASN A 254 16.93 15.60 12.46
N LEU A 255 17.45 15.30 11.26
CA LEU A 255 18.55 14.36 11.10
C LEU A 255 19.83 14.93 11.69
N GLN A 256 20.33 14.31 12.78
CA GLN A 256 21.48 14.74 13.53
C GLN A 256 22.72 13.88 13.27
N TYR A 257 22.49 12.58 13.03
CA TYR A 257 23.57 11.62 12.90
C TYR A 257 23.38 10.72 11.69
N VAL A 258 24.39 10.63 10.85
CA VAL A 258 24.45 9.67 9.74
C VAL A 258 25.75 8.89 9.91
N THR A 259 25.65 7.59 10.11
CA THR A 259 26.84 6.72 10.13
C THR A 259 27.14 6.28 8.71
N LEU A 260 28.26 6.74 8.18
CA LEU A 260 28.80 6.32 6.89
C LEU A 260 29.89 5.27 7.10
N HIS A 261 30.25 4.59 6.03
CA HIS A 261 31.37 3.64 5.98
C HIS A 261 32.28 3.94 4.80
N HIS A 262 33.47 3.40 4.78
CA HIS A 262 34.53 3.70 3.78
C HIS A 262 34.21 3.28 2.34
N ASN A 263 33.18 2.46 2.12
CA ASN A 263 32.76 2.04 0.77
C ASN A 263 31.92 3.09 0.02
N ILE A 264 31.53 4.20 0.67
CA ILE A 264 30.79 5.27 -0.03
C ILE A 264 31.74 5.93 -1.02
N THR A 265 31.37 5.87 -2.30
CA THR A 265 32.14 6.43 -3.42
C THR A 265 31.57 7.74 -3.95
N GLU A 266 30.28 7.98 -3.73
CA GLU A 266 29.58 9.14 -4.28
C GLU A 266 28.45 9.62 -3.37
N ILE A 267 28.34 10.93 -3.19
CA ILE A 267 27.19 11.61 -2.57
C ILE A 267 26.63 12.56 -3.62
N GLN A 268 25.43 12.24 -4.12
CA GLN A 268 24.80 12.97 -5.21
C GLN A 268 24.10 14.25 -4.74
N VAL A 269 23.56 14.99 -5.72
CA VAL A 269 22.98 16.32 -5.50
C VAL A 269 21.87 16.27 -4.45
N ARG A 270 21.95 17.20 -3.48
CA ARG A 270 20.96 17.37 -2.40
C ARG A 270 20.78 16.16 -1.48
N ALA A 271 21.70 15.21 -1.45
CA ALA A 271 21.55 14.02 -0.60
C ALA A 271 21.25 14.38 0.88
N PHE A 272 21.72 15.53 1.39
CA PHE A 272 21.52 16.05 2.75
C PHE A 272 21.08 17.52 2.80
N SER A 273 20.52 18.07 1.71
CA SER A 273 20.08 19.47 1.72
C SER A 273 19.01 19.68 2.78
N TYR A 274 19.05 20.84 3.43
CA TYR A 274 18.14 21.22 4.51
C TYR A 274 18.10 20.26 5.72
N CYS A 275 19.10 19.40 5.92
CA CYS A 275 19.33 18.68 7.17
C CYS A 275 19.94 19.64 8.21
N THR A 276 19.15 20.57 8.74
CA THR A 276 19.63 21.73 9.50
C THR A 276 20.26 21.39 10.84
N LEU A 277 20.01 20.21 11.40
CA LEU A 277 20.56 19.73 12.67
C LEU A 277 21.72 18.74 12.49
N LEU A 278 22.14 18.50 11.26
CA LEU A 278 23.18 17.54 10.95
C LEU A 278 24.53 17.98 11.58
N LYS A 279 25.12 17.09 12.37
CA LYS A 279 26.39 17.38 13.04
C LYS A 279 27.58 17.07 12.16
N SER A 280 28.66 17.85 12.25
CA SER A 280 29.83 17.74 11.39
C SER A 280 30.78 16.57 11.70
N GLU A 281 30.41 15.67 12.60
CA GLU A 281 31.26 14.54 13.03
C GLU A 281 30.96 13.29 12.17
N PHE A 282 31.22 13.37 10.86
CA PHE A 282 30.83 12.33 9.89
C PHE A 282 31.90 11.37 9.42
N PHE A 283 33.16 11.55 9.89
CA PHE A 283 34.31 10.79 9.37
C PHE A 283 35.17 10.23 10.47
#